data_06151e7cc329c39563196c262005c1fe
#
_entry.id   06151e7cc329c39563196c262005c1fe
#
_cell.length_a   1.000
_cell.length_b   1.000
_cell.length_c   1.000
_cell.angle_alpha   90.00
_cell.angle_beta   90.00
_cell.angle_gamma   90.00
#
_symmetry.space_group_name_H-M   'P 1'
#
loop_
_entity.id
_entity.type
_entity.pdbx_description
1 polymer ?
#
loop_
_entity_poly.entity_id
_entity_poly.type
_entity_poly.pdbx_seq_one_letter_code
_entity_poly.pdbx_strand_id
1 'polypeptide(L)'
;MYFPKLQYFPLNWVEGMFLNAGHFQHADNYMDEVLRDARLTAMCLGTYGLLPNSEFRIKLGAGAMPGMVRLVLESCRAIMPAGHRIEILADNVSRLSIPMEYPTTEFVPSPSLRYAIYLCADLNEKMAVGLPVERPVRNPYLMTKLYLEVVQMGQTVSGFAPNRLKIGEWENGKISAEYIPPTLILSGNPKLLEKHQMFQTKMDGIVVSSMQIMDAFRTQDSAKVNFCQPLIQFIRSSWGQYRWQLPMQPPSAWVVYFGDFAGLVK
;
A
#
# COMPACT_ATOMS: atom_id res chain seq x y z
N MET A 1 5.51 -14.86 6.04
CA MET A 1 5.06 -13.78 6.94
C MET A 1 6.05 -13.71 8.09
N TYR A 2 6.54 -12.52 8.43
CA TYR A 2 7.51 -12.33 9.52
C TYR A 2 6.81 -11.65 10.69
N PHE A 3 6.78 -12.32 11.82
CA PHE A 3 6.32 -11.76 13.10
C PHE A 3 7.55 -11.36 13.91
N PRO A 4 7.77 -10.07 14.18
CA PRO A 4 8.81 -9.64 15.11
C PRO A 4 8.54 -10.22 16.49
N LYS A 5 9.61 -10.48 17.25
CA LYS A 5 9.46 -10.90 18.66
C LYS A 5 8.80 -9.78 19.46
N LEU A 6 7.93 -10.14 20.40
CA LEU A 6 7.39 -9.18 21.37
C LEU A 6 8.53 -8.67 22.27
N GLN A 7 8.61 -7.36 22.38
CA GLN A 7 9.56 -6.67 23.26
C GLN A 7 8.89 -6.21 24.57
N TYR A 8 7.56 -6.01 24.49
CA TYR A 8 6.77 -5.57 25.62
C TYR A 8 5.76 -6.63 26.01
N PHE A 9 5.48 -6.71 27.33
CA PHE A 9 4.52 -7.65 27.91
C PHE A 9 3.49 -6.88 28.74
N PRO A 10 2.29 -7.46 29.00
CA PRO A 10 1.31 -6.80 29.83
C PRO A 10 1.85 -6.52 31.21
N LEU A 11 1.56 -5.34 31.75
CA LEU A 11 1.95 -4.97 33.11
C LEU A 11 1.14 -5.77 34.14
N ASN A 12 1.82 -6.20 35.19
CA ASN A 12 1.16 -6.78 36.35
C ASN A 12 0.66 -5.65 37.28
N TRP A 13 -0.59 -5.25 37.08
CA TRP A 13 -1.23 -4.22 37.90
C TRP A 13 -1.64 -4.80 39.23
N VAL A 14 -1.13 -4.25 40.32
CA VAL A 14 -1.46 -4.65 41.69
C VAL A 14 -1.95 -3.45 42.51
N GLU A 15 -2.79 -3.72 43.48
CA GLU A 15 -3.30 -2.70 44.40
C GLU A 15 -2.15 -2.07 45.18
N GLY A 16 -2.16 -0.73 45.36
CA GLY A 16 -1.12 0.03 46.02
C GLY A 16 0.12 0.32 45.17
N MET A 17 0.13 -0.07 43.91
CA MET A 17 1.22 0.23 42.98
C MET A 17 1.34 1.73 42.73
N PHE A 18 2.55 2.27 42.89
CA PHE A 18 2.81 3.66 42.52
C PHE A 18 2.91 3.83 41.01
N LEU A 19 2.03 4.63 40.44
CA LEU A 19 1.96 4.84 39.00
C LEU A 19 2.94 5.94 38.56
N ASN A 20 3.61 5.69 37.44
CA ASN A 20 4.46 6.67 36.75
C ASN A 20 4.29 6.62 35.24
N ALA A 21 4.84 7.60 34.54
CA ALA A 21 4.72 7.70 33.08
C ALA A 21 5.29 6.47 32.35
N GLY A 22 6.33 5.82 32.89
CA GLY A 22 6.95 4.64 32.29
C GLY A 22 6.00 3.45 32.21
N HIS A 23 5.10 3.27 33.20
CA HIS A 23 4.09 2.22 33.17
C HIS A 23 3.10 2.41 32.02
N PHE A 24 2.63 3.63 31.80
CA PHE A 24 1.72 3.92 30.68
C PHE A 24 2.41 3.76 29.33
N GLN A 25 3.63 4.26 29.17
CA GLN A 25 4.42 4.06 27.95
C GLN A 25 4.66 2.60 27.64
N HIS A 26 4.92 1.77 28.65
CA HIS A 26 5.08 0.33 28.48
C HIS A 26 3.77 -0.33 28.01
N ALA A 27 2.64 0.06 28.62
CA ALA A 27 1.33 -0.44 28.23
C ALA A 27 0.96 -0.03 26.79
N ASP A 28 1.25 1.20 26.39
CA ASP A 28 1.04 1.69 25.03
C ASP A 28 1.90 0.92 24.03
N ASN A 29 3.17 0.69 24.33
CA ASN A 29 4.07 -0.08 23.46
C ASN A 29 3.62 -1.54 23.32
N TYR A 30 3.17 -2.17 24.40
CA TYR A 30 2.58 -3.51 24.33
C TYR A 30 1.32 -3.53 23.45
N MET A 31 0.44 -2.55 23.60
CA MET A 31 -0.76 -2.46 22.77
C MET A 31 -0.42 -2.25 21.30
N ASP A 32 0.56 -1.41 20.99
CA ASP A 32 1.06 -1.21 19.61
C ASP A 32 1.53 -2.51 18.99
N GLU A 33 2.27 -3.36 19.74
CA GLU A 33 2.73 -4.66 19.26
C GLU A 33 1.58 -5.64 19.04
N VAL A 34 0.63 -5.72 19.95
CA VAL A 34 -0.55 -6.59 19.83
C VAL A 34 -1.39 -6.18 18.61
N LEU A 35 -1.62 -4.88 18.41
CA LEU A 35 -2.35 -4.37 17.26
C LEU A 35 -1.60 -4.61 15.95
N ARG A 36 -0.27 -4.49 15.94
CA ARG A 36 0.57 -4.84 14.80
C ARG A 36 0.40 -6.32 14.44
N ASP A 37 0.52 -7.21 15.42
CA ASP A 37 0.41 -8.65 15.21
C ASP A 37 -0.99 -9.06 14.77
N ALA A 38 -2.04 -8.43 15.31
CA ALA A 38 -3.41 -8.63 14.86
C ALA A 38 -3.58 -8.24 13.37
N ARG A 39 -3.01 -7.10 12.95
CA ARG A 39 -3.02 -6.69 11.54
C ARG A 39 -2.24 -7.67 10.67
N LEU A 40 -1.04 -8.10 11.09
CA LEU A 40 -0.23 -9.07 10.37
C LEU A 40 -0.97 -10.41 10.20
N THR A 41 -1.69 -10.87 11.20
CA THR A 41 -2.50 -12.09 11.13
C THR A 41 -3.64 -11.96 10.12
N ALA A 42 -4.28 -10.79 10.04
CA ALA A 42 -5.33 -10.50 9.07
C ALA A 42 -4.78 -10.27 7.65
N MET A 43 -3.49 -9.97 7.52
CA MET A 43 -2.83 -9.69 6.25
C MET A 43 -2.35 -10.97 5.59
N CYS A 44 -2.88 -11.29 4.40
CA CYS A 44 -2.27 -12.27 3.52
C CYS A 44 -1.03 -11.69 2.83
N LEU A 45 -0.19 -12.53 2.21
CA LEU A 45 0.92 -12.05 1.37
C LEU A 45 0.41 -11.05 0.32
N GLY A 46 0.95 -9.83 0.35
CA GLY A 46 0.57 -8.77 -0.58
C GLY A 46 -0.60 -7.87 -0.15
N THR A 47 -1.16 -8.05 1.04
CA THR A 47 -2.23 -7.18 1.57
C THR A 47 -1.68 -6.06 2.43
N TYR A 48 -0.75 -5.28 1.90
CA TYR A 48 -0.21 -4.07 2.50
C TYR A 48 -0.22 -2.94 1.46
N GLY A 49 -0.03 -1.72 1.91
CA GLY A 49 0.04 -0.56 1.04
C GLY A 49 -1.03 0.48 1.36
N LEU A 50 -1.42 1.27 0.37
CA LEU A 50 -2.35 2.37 0.52
C LEU A 50 -3.73 1.89 0.99
N LEU A 51 -4.31 2.63 1.92
CA LEU A 51 -5.68 2.43 2.39
C LEU A 51 -6.69 2.89 1.33
N PRO A 52 -7.89 2.30 1.28
CA PRO A 52 -8.94 2.76 0.40
C PRO A 52 -9.32 4.22 0.71
N ASN A 53 -9.72 4.94 -0.35
CA ASN A 53 -10.11 6.35 -0.26
C ASN A 53 -9.05 7.26 0.39
N SER A 54 -7.77 6.87 0.29
CA SER A 54 -6.68 7.68 0.77
C SER A 54 -6.15 8.57 -0.35
N GLU A 55 -6.07 9.86 -0.09
CA GLU A 55 -5.31 10.75 -0.95
C GLU A 55 -3.82 10.40 -0.78
N PHE A 56 -3.15 10.15 -1.91
CA PHE A 56 -1.72 9.89 -1.96
C PHE A 56 -1.05 10.95 -2.83
N ARG A 57 -0.16 11.73 -2.22
CA ARG A 57 0.49 12.84 -2.93
C ARG A 57 1.96 12.99 -2.53
N ILE A 58 2.83 12.95 -3.54
CA ILE A 58 4.24 13.30 -3.41
C ILE A 58 4.47 14.59 -4.19
N LYS A 59 5.05 15.59 -3.53
CA LYS A 59 5.42 16.88 -4.12
C LYS A 59 6.90 16.88 -4.48
N LEU A 60 7.19 17.51 -5.60
CA LEU A 60 8.55 17.79 -6.06
C LEU A 60 8.89 19.24 -5.79
N GLY A 61 10.12 19.48 -5.35
CA GLY A 61 10.69 20.80 -5.16
C GLY A 61 12.16 20.83 -5.58
N ALA A 62 12.71 22.04 -5.64
CA ALA A 62 14.15 22.22 -5.76
C ALA A 62 14.80 21.86 -4.43
N GLY A 63 15.92 21.12 -4.48
CA GLY A 63 16.73 20.85 -3.29
C GLY A 63 17.57 22.05 -2.87
N ALA A 64 18.30 21.90 -1.76
CA ALA A 64 19.12 22.95 -1.19
C ALA A 64 20.30 23.36 -2.08
N MET A 65 20.77 22.47 -2.97
CA MET A 65 21.86 22.74 -3.89
C MET A 65 21.41 22.61 -5.36
N PRO A 66 22.07 23.30 -6.30
CA PRO A 66 21.81 23.13 -7.72
C PRO A 66 21.90 21.65 -8.15
N GLY A 67 20.92 21.18 -8.88
CA GLY A 67 20.85 19.78 -9.35
C GLY A 67 20.26 18.77 -8.37
N MET A 68 20.01 19.18 -7.12
CA MET A 68 19.27 18.35 -6.15
C MET A 68 17.77 18.47 -6.37
N VAL A 69 17.09 17.35 -6.16
CA VAL A 69 15.62 17.27 -6.15
C VAL A 69 15.17 16.97 -4.74
N ARG A 70 14.19 17.73 -4.29
CA ARG A 70 13.53 17.53 -2.99
C ARG A 70 12.20 16.81 -3.20
N LEU A 71 12.01 15.73 -2.45
CA LEU A 71 10.76 14.98 -2.38
C LEU A 71 10.09 15.21 -1.03
N VAL A 72 8.83 15.57 -1.05
CA VAL A 72 7.98 15.72 0.14
C VAL A 72 6.76 14.85 0.01
N LEU A 73 6.46 14.03 1.00
CA LEU A 73 5.24 13.23 1.04
C LEU A 73 4.15 14.06 1.76
N GLU A 74 3.23 14.65 1.00
CA GLU A 74 2.18 15.53 1.53
C GLU A 74 1.02 14.74 2.15
N SER A 75 0.65 13.62 1.54
CA SER A 75 -0.42 12.78 2.07
C SER A 75 -0.18 11.31 1.77
N CYS A 76 -0.39 10.47 2.77
CA CYS A 76 -0.31 9.02 2.65
C CYS A 76 -1.03 8.35 3.82
N ARG A 77 -1.98 7.48 3.52
CA ARG A 77 -2.57 6.56 4.48
C ARG A 77 -2.28 5.15 4.02
N ALA A 78 -1.56 4.40 4.82
CA ALA A 78 -1.09 3.07 4.41
C ALA A 78 -0.93 2.13 5.61
N ILE A 79 -0.84 0.84 5.31
CA ILE A 79 -0.31 -0.18 6.22
C ILE A 79 0.99 -0.70 5.63
N MET A 80 2.05 -0.65 6.40
CA MET A 80 3.35 -1.17 6.00
C MET A 80 3.37 -2.69 6.00
N PRO A 81 4.32 -3.32 5.28
CA PRO A 81 4.48 -4.77 5.31
C PRO A 81 4.65 -5.35 6.73
N ALA A 82 5.18 -4.56 7.67
CA ALA A 82 5.30 -4.92 9.10
C ALA A 82 4.03 -4.71 9.93
N GLY A 83 2.89 -4.36 9.32
CA GLY A 83 1.62 -4.13 10.02
C GLY A 83 1.48 -2.74 10.66
N HIS A 84 2.47 -1.85 10.55
CA HIS A 84 2.39 -0.49 11.07
C HIS A 84 1.49 0.38 10.21
N ARG A 85 0.59 1.10 10.85
CA ARG A 85 -0.27 2.08 10.20
C ARG A 85 0.45 3.40 10.05
N ILE A 86 0.40 3.93 8.83
CA ILE A 86 0.88 5.26 8.47
C ILE A 86 -0.31 6.17 8.22
N GLU A 87 -0.25 7.37 8.78
CA GLU A 87 -1.28 8.39 8.60
C GLU A 87 -0.61 9.76 8.46
N ILE A 88 -0.41 10.20 7.23
CA ILE A 88 0.10 11.53 6.87
C ILE A 88 -1.02 12.24 6.13
N LEU A 89 -1.56 13.28 6.74
CA LEU A 89 -2.65 14.09 6.20
C LEU A 89 -2.31 15.57 6.38
N ALA A 90 -2.79 16.41 5.47
CA ALA A 90 -2.63 17.85 5.59
C ALA A 90 -3.18 18.40 6.92
N ASP A 91 -4.30 17.84 7.40
CA ASP A 91 -4.90 18.21 8.67
C ASP A 91 -4.05 17.81 9.88
N ASN A 92 -3.27 16.74 9.77
CA ASN A 92 -2.37 16.32 10.84
C ASN A 92 -1.16 17.24 10.97
N VAL A 93 -0.74 17.90 9.89
CA VAL A 93 0.33 18.90 9.92
C VAL A 93 -0.04 20.03 10.86
N SER A 94 -1.24 20.59 10.75
CA SER A 94 -1.70 21.66 11.64
C SER A 94 -2.05 21.15 13.04
N ARG A 95 -2.71 20.02 13.16
CA ARG A 95 -3.19 19.44 14.44
C ARG A 95 -2.07 18.89 15.31
N LEU A 96 -1.03 18.32 14.69
CA LEU A 96 0.11 17.71 15.37
C LEU A 96 1.36 18.60 15.35
N SER A 97 1.28 19.80 14.77
CA SER A 97 2.43 20.72 14.61
C SER A 97 3.65 20.02 13.99
N ILE A 98 3.40 19.12 13.04
CA ILE A 98 4.45 18.46 12.28
C ILE A 98 4.99 19.46 11.24
N PRO A 99 6.29 19.45 10.93
CA PRO A 99 6.81 20.26 9.85
C PRO A 99 6.04 20.03 8.54
N MET A 100 5.69 21.10 7.83
CA MET A 100 4.86 21.04 6.61
C MET A 100 5.49 20.17 5.51
N GLU A 101 6.79 19.99 5.56
CA GLU A 101 7.59 19.20 4.61
C GLU A 101 8.09 17.89 5.23
N TYR A 102 7.29 17.25 6.04
CA TYR A 102 7.63 15.97 6.66
C TYR A 102 6.70 14.85 6.20
N PRO A 103 7.23 13.66 5.84
CA PRO A 103 8.65 13.34 5.65
C PRO A 103 9.20 13.89 4.32
N THR A 104 10.46 14.26 4.31
CA THR A 104 11.17 14.79 3.14
C THR A 104 12.52 14.11 2.93
N THR A 105 13.01 14.13 1.69
CA THR A 105 14.37 13.72 1.34
C THR A 105 14.88 14.54 0.15
N GLU A 106 16.20 14.65 0.06
CA GLU A 106 16.87 15.29 -1.08
C GLU A 106 17.88 14.33 -1.70
N PHE A 107 17.98 14.32 -3.03
CA PHE A 107 18.94 13.50 -3.73
C PHE A 107 19.35 14.15 -5.06
N VAL A 108 20.50 13.73 -5.59
CA VAL A 108 20.97 14.14 -6.91
C VAL A 108 20.63 13.06 -7.92
N PRO A 109 19.63 13.25 -8.79
CA PRO A 109 19.28 12.26 -9.78
C PRO A 109 20.29 12.25 -10.91
N SER A 110 20.74 11.05 -11.32
CA SER A 110 21.45 10.87 -12.60
C SER A 110 20.42 10.69 -13.72
N PRO A 111 20.56 11.38 -14.86
CA PRO A 111 19.59 11.30 -15.96
C PRO A 111 19.39 9.91 -16.55
N SER A 112 20.40 9.06 -16.46
CA SER A 112 20.38 7.69 -17.03
C SER A 112 19.93 6.62 -16.05
N LEU A 113 19.67 6.98 -14.79
CA LEU A 113 19.36 6.02 -13.74
C LEU A 113 17.88 6.12 -13.31
N ARG A 114 17.34 4.97 -12.93
CA ARG A 114 16.02 4.85 -12.31
C ARG A 114 16.18 4.66 -10.81
N TYR A 115 15.29 5.26 -10.04
CA TYR A 115 15.31 5.16 -8.59
C TYR A 115 13.94 4.71 -8.07
N ALA A 116 13.97 3.90 -7.02
CA ALA A 116 12.77 3.56 -6.25
C ALA A 116 12.68 4.51 -5.05
N ILE A 117 11.48 5.01 -4.78
CA ILE A 117 11.17 5.88 -3.65
C ILE A 117 10.45 5.04 -2.60
N TYR A 118 10.99 5.00 -1.40
CA TYR A 118 10.43 4.28 -0.26
C TYR A 118 10.01 5.22 0.85
N LEU A 119 8.87 4.95 1.42
CA LEU A 119 8.48 5.44 2.74
C LEU A 119 8.97 4.43 3.77
N CYS A 120 9.73 4.89 4.72
CA CYS A 120 10.34 4.07 5.77
C CYS A 120 9.85 4.52 7.15
N ALA A 121 9.70 3.56 8.06
CA ALA A 121 9.38 3.82 9.46
C ALA A 121 10.53 3.32 10.35
N ASP A 122 11.03 4.19 11.23
CA ASP A 122 11.91 3.77 12.31
C ASP A 122 11.05 3.38 13.51
N LEU A 123 10.96 2.07 13.75
CA LEU A 123 10.11 1.53 14.80
C LEU A 123 10.67 1.74 16.22
N ASN A 124 11.96 2.03 16.31
CA ASN A 124 12.64 2.26 17.58
C ASN A 124 12.64 3.75 17.97
N GLU A 125 12.33 4.64 17.03
CA GLU A 125 12.37 6.07 17.28
C GLU A 125 10.96 6.68 17.14
N LYS A 126 10.48 7.25 18.25
CA LYS A 126 9.22 8.00 18.28
C LYS A 126 9.55 9.50 18.37
N MET A 127 8.83 10.29 17.62
CA MET A 127 8.93 11.74 17.57
C MET A 127 7.82 12.36 18.40
N ALA A 128 8.16 13.28 19.30
CA ALA A 128 7.19 14.03 20.07
C ALA A 128 6.55 15.13 19.18
N VAL A 129 5.23 15.13 19.09
CA VAL A 129 4.44 16.00 18.20
C VAL A 129 3.25 16.62 18.95
N GLY A 130 2.62 17.60 18.34
CA GLY A 130 1.52 18.37 18.90
C GLY A 130 1.97 19.75 19.39
N LEU A 131 1.01 20.63 19.63
CA LEU A 131 1.28 21.93 20.25
C LEU A 131 1.79 21.71 21.68
N PRO A 132 2.91 22.36 22.07
CA PRO A 132 3.44 22.22 23.41
C PRO A 132 2.41 22.57 24.47
N VAL A 133 2.30 21.72 25.50
CA VAL A 133 1.52 22.00 26.70
C VAL A 133 2.43 22.62 27.77
N GLU A 134 1.90 23.50 28.61
CA GLU A 134 2.71 24.28 29.54
C GLU A 134 3.15 23.51 30.79
N ARG A 135 2.37 22.51 31.23
CA ARG A 135 2.64 21.83 32.52
C ARG A 135 2.46 20.31 32.40
N PRO A 136 3.55 19.55 32.41
CA PRO A 136 4.94 19.95 32.15
C PRO A 136 5.11 20.40 30.70
N VAL A 137 6.10 21.22 30.41
CA VAL A 137 6.39 21.68 29.05
C VAL A 137 6.78 20.48 28.19
N ARG A 138 5.89 20.07 27.28
CA ARG A 138 6.11 18.92 26.38
C ARG A 138 5.17 18.95 25.19
N ASN A 139 5.54 18.28 24.13
CA ASN A 139 4.64 17.93 23.05
C ASN A 139 3.76 16.74 23.51
N PRO A 140 2.42 16.85 23.37
CA PRO A 140 1.49 15.89 24.02
C PRO A 140 1.44 14.51 23.41
N TYR A 141 1.84 14.35 22.14
CA TYR A 141 1.69 13.09 21.41
C TYR A 141 3.04 12.51 20.95
N LEU A 142 3.06 11.22 20.69
CA LEU A 142 4.19 10.52 20.09
C LEU A 142 3.76 9.94 18.73
N MET A 143 4.61 10.07 17.74
CA MET A 143 4.43 9.50 16.41
C MET A 143 5.68 8.72 16.02
N THR A 144 5.52 7.57 15.36
CA THR A 144 6.64 6.82 14.77
C THR A 144 7.39 7.72 13.79
N LYS A 145 8.71 7.78 13.88
CA LYS A 145 9.53 8.57 12.97
C LYS A 145 9.46 7.96 11.57
N LEU A 146 9.09 8.78 10.61
CA LEU A 146 9.01 8.43 9.19
C LEU A 146 10.09 9.17 8.42
N TYR A 147 10.59 8.53 7.36
CA TYR A 147 11.53 9.17 6.44
C TYR A 147 11.36 8.61 5.03
N LEU A 148 11.83 9.37 4.04
CA LEU A 148 11.88 8.94 2.65
C LEU A 148 13.29 8.48 2.31
N GLU A 149 13.37 7.35 1.61
CA GLU A 149 14.61 6.81 1.10
C GLU A 149 14.52 6.67 -0.43
N VAL A 150 15.55 7.11 -1.12
CA VAL A 150 15.65 6.98 -2.58
C VAL A 150 16.80 6.04 -2.91
N VAL A 151 16.48 4.92 -3.58
CA VAL A 151 17.44 3.86 -3.87
C VAL A 151 17.52 3.66 -5.37
N GLN A 152 18.74 3.59 -5.92
CA GLN A 152 18.95 3.29 -7.33
C GLN A 152 18.42 1.88 -7.66
N MET A 153 17.63 1.77 -8.72
CA MET A 153 17.11 0.47 -9.17
C MET A 153 18.25 -0.39 -9.71
N GLY A 154 18.24 -1.69 -9.33
CA GLY A 154 19.32 -2.63 -9.68
C GLY A 154 20.41 -2.75 -8.62
N GLN A 155 20.49 -1.85 -7.66
CA GLN A 155 21.24 -2.11 -6.43
C GLN A 155 20.46 -3.08 -5.56
N THR A 156 21.11 -4.13 -5.10
CA THR A 156 20.49 -5.12 -4.21
C THR A 156 20.18 -4.43 -2.87
N VAL A 157 18.96 -3.99 -2.72
CA VAL A 157 18.44 -3.71 -1.37
C VAL A 157 18.32 -5.07 -0.71
N SER A 158 19.20 -5.37 0.23
CA SER A 158 19.27 -6.67 0.88
C SER A 158 17.94 -7.00 1.56
N GLY A 159 17.21 -7.95 0.98
CA GLY A 159 16.08 -8.60 1.60
C GLY A 159 14.77 -7.82 1.64
N PHE A 160 13.73 -8.52 2.08
CA PHE A 160 12.44 -7.95 2.44
C PHE A 160 12.63 -7.05 3.67
N ALA A 161 12.49 -5.75 3.50
CA ALA A 161 12.53 -4.79 4.59
C ALA A 161 11.09 -4.48 5.05
N PRO A 162 10.61 -5.08 6.14
CA PRO A 162 9.22 -4.98 6.57
C PRO A 162 8.79 -3.55 6.93
N ASN A 163 9.75 -2.68 7.20
CA ASN A 163 9.53 -1.28 7.55
C ASN A 163 9.63 -0.32 6.36
N ARG A 164 9.63 -0.84 5.14
CA ARG A 164 9.71 -0.07 3.90
C ARG A 164 8.49 -0.33 3.03
N LEU A 165 7.91 0.74 2.53
CA LEU A 165 6.83 0.72 1.54
C LEU A 165 7.30 1.47 0.30
N LYS A 166 7.42 0.80 -0.83
CA LYS A 166 7.73 1.46 -2.10
C LYS A 166 6.52 2.28 -2.53
N ILE A 167 6.69 3.59 -2.62
CA ILE A 167 5.61 4.54 -2.91
C ILE A 167 5.73 5.21 -4.27
N GLY A 168 6.89 5.09 -4.94
CA GLY A 168 7.11 5.72 -6.24
C GLY A 168 8.34 5.20 -6.94
N GLU A 169 8.47 5.63 -8.18
CA GLU A 169 9.67 5.48 -9.01
C GLU A 169 10.03 6.83 -9.63
N TRP A 170 11.33 7.10 -9.68
CA TRP A 170 11.87 8.25 -10.37
C TRP A 170 12.54 7.81 -11.67
N GLU A 171 12.16 8.44 -12.77
CA GLU A 171 12.67 8.14 -14.09
C GLU A 171 12.57 9.38 -14.98
N ASN A 172 13.58 9.62 -15.80
CA ASN A 172 13.58 10.73 -16.78
C ASN A 172 13.24 12.12 -16.17
N GLY A 173 13.79 12.40 -15.01
CA GLY A 173 13.61 13.71 -14.35
C GLY A 173 12.28 13.94 -13.66
N LYS A 174 11.45 12.89 -13.48
CA LYS A 174 10.12 12.99 -12.85
C LYS A 174 9.73 11.71 -12.11
N ILE A 175 8.70 11.83 -11.28
CA ILE A 175 8.06 10.64 -10.70
C ILE A 175 7.28 9.93 -11.81
N SER A 176 7.49 8.63 -11.94
CA SER A 176 6.82 7.80 -12.94
C SER A 176 5.32 7.79 -12.71
N ALA A 177 4.57 8.24 -13.70
CA ALA A 177 3.13 8.17 -13.69
C ALA A 177 2.60 6.73 -13.85
N GLU A 178 3.41 5.83 -14.38
CA GLU A 178 3.03 4.42 -14.60
C GLU A 178 3.14 3.56 -13.35
N TYR A 179 3.96 3.99 -12.38
CA TYR A 179 4.10 3.24 -11.15
C TYR A 179 2.82 3.30 -10.32
N ILE A 180 2.37 2.14 -9.85
CA ILE A 180 1.22 1.98 -8.97
C ILE A 180 1.74 1.48 -7.62
N PRO A 181 1.63 2.28 -6.55
CA PRO A 181 2.00 1.83 -5.20
C PRO A 181 1.15 0.63 -4.76
N PRO A 182 1.69 -0.26 -3.92
CA PRO A 182 0.89 -1.32 -3.31
C PRO A 182 -0.35 -0.74 -2.62
N THR A 183 -1.48 -1.44 -2.74
CA THR A 183 -2.77 -1.06 -2.15
C THR A 183 -3.40 -2.24 -1.42
N LEU A 184 -4.10 -1.97 -0.33
CA LEU A 184 -4.81 -3.01 0.42
C LEU A 184 -5.94 -3.65 -0.38
N ILE A 185 -6.66 -2.83 -1.13
CA ILE A 185 -7.74 -3.28 -2.01
C ILE A 185 -7.57 -2.65 -3.39
N LEU A 186 -8.12 -3.32 -4.40
CA LEU A 186 -7.97 -2.89 -5.79
C LEU A 186 -8.55 -1.49 -6.02
N SER A 187 -9.71 -1.19 -5.46
CA SER A 187 -10.35 0.14 -5.54
C SER A 187 -9.61 1.23 -4.73
N GLY A 188 -8.58 0.88 -3.96
CA GLY A 188 -7.74 1.84 -3.24
C GLY A 188 -6.84 2.70 -4.15
N ASN A 189 -6.71 2.33 -5.43
CA ASN A 189 -5.97 3.12 -6.41
C ASN A 189 -6.80 3.33 -7.69
N PRO A 190 -7.03 4.60 -8.11
CA PRO A 190 -7.83 4.90 -9.30
C PRO A 190 -7.34 4.22 -10.57
N LYS A 191 -6.01 4.11 -10.77
CA LYS A 191 -5.44 3.44 -11.95
C LYS A 191 -5.73 1.94 -11.99
N LEU A 192 -5.75 1.28 -10.83
CA LEU A 192 -6.16 -0.13 -10.76
C LEU A 192 -7.64 -0.29 -11.06
N LEU A 193 -8.47 0.64 -10.59
CA LEU A 193 -9.90 0.65 -10.88
C LEU A 193 -10.18 0.88 -12.38
N GLU A 194 -9.46 1.80 -13.02
CA GLU A 194 -9.54 2.00 -14.48
C GLU A 194 -9.14 0.72 -15.24
N LYS A 195 -8.04 0.08 -14.85
CA LYS A 195 -7.63 -1.20 -15.43
C LYS A 195 -8.70 -2.29 -15.23
N HIS A 196 -9.30 -2.35 -14.05
CA HIS A 196 -10.39 -3.28 -13.76
C HIS A 196 -11.59 -3.07 -14.70
N GLN A 197 -12.01 -1.82 -14.91
CA GLN A 197 -13.09 -1.47 -15.84
C GLN A 197 -12.73 -1.80 -17.29
N MET A 198 -11.50 -1.51 -17.70
CA MET A 198 -11.00 -1.88 -19.03
C MET A 198 -11.05 -3.41 -19.27
N PHE A 199 -10.63 -4.21 -18.30
CA PHE A 199 -10.70 -5.67 -18.40
C PHE A 199 -12.15 -6.17 -18.40
N GLN A 200 -13.04 -5.52 -17.64
CA GLN A 200 -14.45 -5.81 -17.68
C GLN A 200 -15.00 -5.68 -19.10
N THR A 201 -14.73 -4.56 -19.77
CA THR A 201 -15.15 -4.31 -21.17
C THR A 201 -14.57 -5.37 -22.12
N LYS A 202 -13.31 -5.78 -21.92
CA LYS A 202 -12.69 -6.83 -22.73
C LYS A 202 -13.37 -8.19 -22.52
N MET A 203 -13.71 -8.55 -21.30
CA MET A 203 -14.42 -9.80 -21.01
C MET A 203 -15.83 -9.81 -21.61
N ASP A 204 -16.54 -8.68 -21.57
CA ASP A 204 -17.83 -8.54 -22.30
C ASP A 204 -17.65 -8.77 -23.80
N GLY A 205 -16.61 -8.20 -24.40
CA GLY A 205 -16.26 -8.42 -25.81
C GLY A 205 -15.96 -9.89 -26.12
N ILE A 206 -15.25 -10.61 -25.24
CA ILE A 206 -14.99 -12.04 -25.39
C ILE A 206 -16.31 -12.84 -25.39
N VAL A 207 -17.24 -12.54 -24.49
CA VAL A 207 -18.55 -13.19 -24.45
C VAL A 207 -19.31 -12.98 -25.76
N VAL A 208 -19.38 -11.71 -26.23
CA VAL A 208 -20.08 -11.39 -27.49
C VAL A 208 -19.44 -12.12 -28.68
N SER A 209 -18.13 -12.05 -28.84
CA SER A 209 -17.41 -12.71 -29.93
C SER A 209 -17.55 -14.24 -29.86
N SER A 210 -17.47 -14.83 -28.68
CA SER A 210 -17.66 -16.27 -28.49
C SER A 210 -19.08 -16.72 -28.85
N MET A 211 -20.11 -15.93 -28.53
CA MET A 211 -21.50 -16.22 -28.95
C MET A 211 -21.65 -16.15 -30.46
N GLN A 212 -21.06 -15.16 -31.11
CA GLN A 212 -21.08 -15.06 -32.58
C GLN A 212 -20.40 -16.25 -33.25
N ILE A 213 -19.26 -16.70 -32.71
CA ILE A 213 -18.57 -17.90 -33.21
C ILE A 213 -19.45 -19.16 -33.03
N MET A 214 -20.05 -19.31 -31.85
CA MET A 214 -20.93 -20.43 -31.58
C MET A 214 -22.13 -20.47 -32.53
N ASP A 215 -22.75 -19.31 -32.80
CA ASP A 215 -23.90 -19.24 -33.73
C ASP A 215 -23.48 -19.54 -35.18
N ALA A 216 -22.33 -19.02 -35.63
CA ALA A 216 -21.83 -19.22 -36.98
C ALA A 216 -21.39 -20.68 -37.27
N PHE A 217 -20.82 -21.35 -36.26
CA PHE A 217 -20.22 -22.68 -36.44
C PHE A 217 -20.97 -23.81 -35.72
N ARG A 218 -22.19 -23.57 -35.25
CA ARG A 218 -22.99 -24.50 -34.44
C ARG A 218 -23.13 -25.91 -35.03
N THR A 219 -23.23 -26.03 -36.36
CA THR A 219 -23.41 -27.29 -37.09
C THR A 219 -22.18 -27.72 -37.88
N GLN A 220 -21.15 -26.84 -37.97
CA GLN A 220 -20.03 -27.08 -38.89
C GLN A 220 -18.73 -27.42 -38.15
N ASP A 221 -18.54 -26.94 -36.94
CA ASP A 221 -17.28 -27.09 -36.20
C ASP A 221 -17.53 -27.17 -34.68
N SER A 222 -17.68 -28.39 -34.20
CA SER A 222 -17.90 -28.66 -32.79
C SER A 222 -16.71 -28.27 -31.90
N ALA A 223 -15.50 -28.25 -32.44
CA ALA A 223 -14.30 -27.86 -31.67
C ALA A 223 -14.35 -26.38 -31.29
N LYS A 224 -14.76 -25.48 -32.20
CA LYS A 224 -14.94 -24.06 -31.91
C LYS A 224 -16.04 -23.82 -30.90
N VAL A 225 -17.14 -24.53 -30.98
CA VAL A 225 -18.25 -24.44 -30.03
C VAL A 225 -17.79 -24.88 -28.63
N ASN A 226 -17.09 -26.03 -28.55
CA ASN A 226 -16.57 -26.56 -27.29
C ASN A 226 -15.51 -25.66 -26.64
N PHE A 227 -14.74 -24.91 -27.43
CA PHE A 227 -13.79 -23.91 -26.92
C PHE A 227 -14.51 -22.67 -26.35
N CYS A 228 -15.54 -22.17 -27.04
CA CYS A 228 -16.22 -20.92 -26.62
C CYS A 228 -17.15 -21.14 -25.43
N GLN A 229 -17.77 -22.30 -25.28
CA GLN A 229 -18.75 -22.56 -24.23
C GLN A 229 -18.20 -22.41 -22.80
N PRO A 230 -17.04 -23.00 -22.43
CA PRO A 230 -16.44 -22.79 -21.09
C PRO A 230 -16.09 -21.35 -20.80
N LEU A 231 -15.61 -20.58 -21.79
CA LEU A 231 -15.29 -19.16 -21.62
C LEU A 231 -16.53 -18.34 -21.27
N ILE A 232 -17.62 -18.52 -22.00
CA ILE A 232 -18.89 -17.85 -21.72
C ILE A 232 -19.41 -18.24 -20.35
N GLN A 233 -19.36 -19.54 -20.01
CA GLN A 233 -19.82 -20.05 -18.72
C GLN A 233 -19.02 -19.47 -17.57
N PHE A 234 -17.69 -19.45 -17.65
CA PHE A 234 -16.83 -18.88 -16.63
C PHE A 234 -17.13 -17.39 -16.42
N ILE A 235 -17.11 -16.60 -17.50
CA ILE A 235 -17.32 -15.14 -17.40
C ILE A 235 -18.71 -14.86 -16.80
N ARG A 236 -19.76 -15.55 -17.23
CA ARG A 236 -21.12 -15.32 -16.72
C ARG A 236 -21.30 -15.78 -15.28
N SER A 237 -20.76 -16.92 -14.89
CA SER A 237 -20.88 -17.43 -13.51
C SER A 237 -20.08 -16.59 -12.51
N SER A 238 -18.91 -16.08 -12.91
CA SER A 238 -18.04 -15.27 -12.08
C SER A 238 -18.30 -13.75 -12.17
N TRP A 239 -19.28 -13.31 -12.99
CA TRP A 239 -19.53 -11.90 -13.27
C TRP A 239 -19.80 -11.05 -12.03
N GLY A 240 -20.63 -11.54 -11.11
CA GLY A 240 -20.94 -10.87 -9.86
C GLY A 240 -19.70 -10.73 -8.97
N GLN A 241 -18.90 -11.79 -8.88
CA GLN A 241 -17.64 -11.78 -8.15
C GLN A 241 -16.67 -10.74 -8.75
N TYR A 242 -16.47 -10.77 -10.06
CA TYR A 242 -15.59 -9.84 -10.74
C TYR A 242 -16.01 -8.38 -10.53
N ARG A 243 -17.28 -8.09 -10.77
CA ARG A 243 -17.79 -6.72 -10.78
C ARG A 243 -17.87 -6.08 -9.40
N TRP A 244 -18.31 -6.85 -8.38
CA TRP A 244 -18.67 -6.30 -7.09
C TRP A 244 -17.69 -6.67 -5.96
N GLN A 245 -17.12 -7.87 -5.99
CA GLN A 245 -16.28 -8.35 -4.90
C GLN A 245 -14.79 -8.04 -5.13
N LEU A 246 -14.29 -8.27 -6.34
CA LEU A 246 -12.88 -8.08 -6.65
C LEU A 246 -12.34 -6.65 -6.39
N PRO A 247 -13.10 -5.56 -6.67
CA PRO A 247 -12.65 -4.22 -6.32
C PRO A 247 -12.39 -4.01 -4.82
N MET A 248 -13.05 -4.79 -3.97
CA MET A 248 -12.92 -4.74 -2.50
C MET A 248 -11.88 -5.72 -1.96
N GLN A 249 -11.23 -6.48 -2.82
CA GLN A 249 -10.20 -7.45 -2.46
C GLN A 249 -8.79 -6.94 -2.79
N PRO A 250 -7.75 -7.56 -2.20
CA PRO A 250 -6.36 -7.25 -2.54
C PRO A 250 -6.08 -7.47 -4.03
N PRO A 251 -5.16 -6.72 -4.64
CA PRO A 251 -4.78 -6.89 -6.04
C PRO A 251 -4.32 -8.32 -6.40
N SER A 252 -3.82 -9.08 -5.43
CA SER A 252 -3.47 -10.51 -5.60
C SER A 252 -4.66 -11.39 -5.99
N ALA A 253 -5.87 -11.07 -5.53
CA ALA A 253 -7.08 -11.80 -5.90
C ALA A 253 -7.39 -11.67 -7.40
N TRP A 254 -7.00 -10.55 -7.99
CA TRP A 254 -7.12 -10.31 -9.43
C TRP A 254 -6.23 -11.26 -10.24
N VAL A 255 -5.01 -11.48 -9.75
CA VAL A 255 -4.06 -12.41 -10.38
C VAL A 255 -4.61 -13.84 -10.35
N VAL A 256 -5.21 -14.26 -9.23
CA VAL A 256 -5.86 -15.57 -9.11
C VAL A 256 -7.01 -15.69 -10.10
N TYR A 257 -7.93 -14.71 -10.14
CA TYR A 257 -9.06 -14.71 -11.07
C TYR A 257 -8.63 -14.86 -12.53
N PHE A 258 -7.62 -14.10 -12.96
CA PHE A 258 -7.11 -14.22 -14.33
C PHE A 258 -6.28 -15.47 -14.56
N GLY A 259 -5.67 -16.05 -13.53
CA GLY A 259 -5.04 -17.36 -13.59
C GLY A 259 -6.05 -18.46 -13.91
N ASP A 260 -7.19 -18.45 -13.23
CA ASP A 260 -8.29 -19.39 -13.47
C ASP A 260 -8.86 -19.21 -14.88
N PHE A 261 -9.09 -17.97 -15.31
CA PHE A 261 -9.54 -17.67 -16.67
C PHE A 261 -8.54 -18.14 -17.74
N ALA A 262 -7.25 -17.89 -17.55
CA ALA A 262 -6.21 -18.32 -18.49
C ALA A 262 -6.08 -19.85 -18.58
N GLY A 263 -6.42 -20.57 -17.53
CA GLY A 263 -6.46 -22.02 -17.52
C GLY A 263 -7.50 -22.63 -18.47
N LEU A 264 -8.55 -21.86 -18.82
CA LEU A 264 -9.59 -22.30 -19.76
C LEU A 264 -9.18 -22.14 -21.24
N VAL A 265 -8.14 -21.35 -21.50
CA VAL A 265 -7.70 -21.02 -22.88
C VAL A 265 -6.57 -21.94 -23.34
N LYS A 266 -6.05 -22.78 -22.46
CA LYS A 266 -5.05 -23.82 -22.79
C LYS A 266 -5.70 -25.08 -23.29
#